data_a5641445408720692aa3e12661022eb7
#
_entry.id   a5641445408720692aa3e12661022eb7
#
_cell.length_a   1.000
_cell.length_b   1.000
_cell.length_c   1.000
_cell.angle_alpha   90.00
_cell.angle_beta   90.00
_cell.angle_gamma   90.00
#
_symmetry.space_group_name_H-M   'P 1'
#
loop_
_entity.id
_entity.type
_entity.pdbx_description
1 polymer ?
#
loop_
_entity_poly.entity_id
_entity_poly.type
_entity_poly.pdbx_seq_one_letter_code
_entity_poly.pdbx_strand_id
1 'polypeptide(L)'
;MVRWQRADVFNPAAIVRKGRVYLFTRSEDNPAAAIGGRTSRIGLAVSKDGLHFKHYAKPVLYPRKDAFMQYDYPGGCEDPRVVETEDGLHVMAYTSWNYKIPRLSIAISKDLVNWEKKGPAFATAYQGKYLDMASKSASMITIMKNGRPKLQKVNGKYWMYWGEAFVNLAWSTNLYDWYPLQDSNGDLTKVIQTRPGKFDSDLTECGPPALVTKEGILLLYNGKNAGNDNADSLLPKNTYTVGYVLLNKNDMQTVISRAEMPILKPTLPHEVTGQYKAGTIFSEGLVFYKRKWFLYYGTADSFVGVALSK
;
A
#
# COMPACT_ATOMS: atom_id res chain seq x y z
N MET A 1 6.28 16.26 -19.49
CA MET A 1 6.50 15.72 -18.13
C MET A 1 6.68 16.89 -17.18
N VAL A 2 5.98 16.94 -16.06
CA VAL A 2 6.12 18.04 -15.10
C VAL A 2 7.35 17.83 -14.20
N ARG A 3 7.95 18.92 -13.73
CA ARG A 3 9.24 18.89 -13.03
C ARG A 3 9.30 17.96 -11.82
N TRP A 4 8.21 17.86 -11.05
CA TRP A 4 8.15 17.06 -9.82
C TRP A 4 7.91 15.56 -10.02
N GLN A 5 7.73 15.09 -11.27
CA GLN A 5 7.54 13.69 -11.68
C GLN A 5 8.58 13.21 -12.69
N ARG A 6 9.68 13.94 -12.86
CA ARG A 6 10.57 13.67 -13.98
C ARG A 6 11.55 12.54 -13.77
N ALA A 7 11.72 12.08 -12.53
CA ALA A 7 12.56 10.93 -12.24
C ALA A 7 11.78 9.64 -12.45
N ASP A 8 10.90 9.31 -11.54
CA ASP A 8 10.18 8.03 -11.54
C ASP A 8 8.72 8.22 -11.09
N VAL A 9 7.82 7.35 -11.58
CA VAL A 9 6.41 7.31 -11.22
C VAL A 9 5.99 5.85 -11.04
N PHE A 10 5.69 5.43 -9.82
CA PHE A 10 5.46 4.02 -9.47
C PHE A 10 4.52 3.87 -8.27
N ASN A 11 4.35 2.65 -7.75
CA ASN A 11 3.57 2.30 -6.56
C ASN A 11 2.19 2.98 -6.51
N PRO A 12 1.25 2.53 -7.36
CA PRO A 12 -0.02 3.22 -7.57
C PRO A 12 -1.14 2.67 -6.68
N ALA A 13 -1.77 3.50 -5.86
CA ALA A 13 -3.12 3.21 -5.36
C ALA A 13 -4.17 3.48 -6.44
N ALA A 14 -5.30 2.79 -6.37
CA ALA A 14 -6.39 2.95 -7.32
C ALA A 14 -7.75 3.02 -6.65
N ILE A 15 -8.65 3.84 -7.20
CA ILE A 15 -10.06 3.88 -6.79
C ILE A 15 -10.98 4.20 -7.99
N VAL A 16 -12.20 3.67 -7.98
CA VAL A 16 -13.22 4.00 -8.98
C VAL A 16 -14.20 5.04 -8.42
N ARG A 17 -14.35 6.17 -9.11
CA ARG A 17 -15.33 7.20 -8.77
C ARG A 17 -15.96 7.77 -10.04
N LYS A 18 -17.28 7.97 -10.06
CA LYS A 18 -18.04 8.56 -11.18
C LYS A 18 -17.69 7.93 -12.54
N GLY A 19 -17.58 6.58 -12.58
CA GLY A 19 -17.31 5.84 -13.82
C GLY A 19 -15.89 6.02 -14.39
N ARG A 20 -14.93 6.41 -13.56
CA ARG A 20 -13.52 6.58 -13.95
C ARG A 20 -12.60 5.94 -12.91
N VAL A 21 -11.43 5.49 -13.35
CA VAL A 21 -10.35 5.05 -12.47
C VAL A 21 -9.45 6.24 -12.15
N TYR A 22 -9.16 6.42 -10.87
CA TYR A 22 -8.21 7.40 -10.33
C TYR A 22 -7.01 6.62 -9.79
N LEU A 23 -5.81 6.95 -10.27
CA LEU A 23 -4.55 6.43 -9.76
C LEU A 23 -3.83 7.51 -8.95
N PHE A 24 -3.33 7.09 -7.78
CA PHE A 24 -2.47 7.90 -6.92
C PHE A 24 -1.09 7.26 -6.96
N THR A 25 -0.10 7.95 -7.53
CA THR A 25 1.22 7.39 -7.76
C THR A 25 2.27 8.06 -6.89
N ARG A 26 3.19 7.28 -6.31
CA ARG A 26 4.45 7.83 -5.83
C ARG A 26 5.21 8.41 -7.02
N SER A 27 5.67 9.63 -6.88
CA SER A 27 6.36 10.38 -7.95
C SER A 27 7.56 11.11 -7.40
N GLU A 28 8.68 11.05 -8.09
CA GLU A 28 9.96 11.59 -7.65
C GLU A 28 10.55 12.56 -8.67
N ASP A 29 11.27 13.57 -8.21
CA ASP A 29 11.70 14.71 -9.03
C ASP A 29 13.19 14.76 -9.35
N ASN A 30 14.02 14.10 -8.58
CA ASN A 30 15.47 14.19 -8.72
C ASN A 30 16.11 12.92 -9.27
N PRO A 31 16.29 12.81 -10.62
CA PRO A 31 16.89 11.61 -11.21
C PRO A 31 18.38 11.44 -10.87
N ALA A 32 19.06 12.49 -10.40
CA ALA A 32 20.47 12.43 -10.03
C ALA A 32 20.70 11.86 -8.61
N ALA A 33 19.68 11.86 -7.76
CA ALA A 33 19.79 11.29 -6.41
C ALA A 33 19.57 9.77 -6.45
N ALA A 34 20.29 9.04 -5.59
CA ALA A 34 20.06 7.62 -5.36
C ALA A 34 18.69 7.37 -4.70
N ILE A 35 18.22 6.12 -4.74
CA ILE A 35 17.04 5.66 -4.01
C ILE A 35 17.17 6.08 -2.53
N GLY A 36 16.08 6.62 -1.97
CA GLY A 36 16.02 7.12 -0.59
C GLY A 36 16.56 8.56 -0.40
N GLY A 37 17.25 9.14 -1.39
CA GLY A 37 17.72 10.53 -1.36
C GLY A 37 16.82 11.52 -2.11
N ARG A 38 15.63 11.10 -2.53
CA ARG A 38 14.66 11.90 -3.29
C ARG A 38 13.50 12.35 -2.43
N THR A 39 12.78 13.37 -2.85
CA THR A 39 11.52 13.77 -2.21
C THR A 39 10.34 13.19 -2.98
N SER A 40 9.63 12.26 -2.37
CA SER A 40 8.45 11.62 -2.93
C SER A 40 7.20 12.48 -2.74
N ARG A 41 6.30 12.48 -3.74
CA ARG A 41 5.00 13.14 -3.71
C ARG A 41 3.95 12.22 -4.30
N ILE A 42 2.71 12.37 -3.87
CA ILE A 42 1.61 11.62 -4.46
C ILE A 42 1.00 12.42 -5.61
N GLY A 43 1.12 11.86 -6.82
CA GLY A 43 0.48 12.34 -8.03
C GLY A 43 -0.93 11.79 -8.19
N LEU A 44 -1.73 12.40 -9.06
CA LEU A 44 -3.06 11.93 -9.44
C LEU A 44 -3.16 11.82 -10.95
N ALA A 45 -3.68 10.70 -11.44
CA ALA A 45 -4.02 10.50 -12.83
C ALA A 45 -5.42 9.86 -12.94
N VAL A 46 -6.15 10.17 -14.02
CA VAL A 46 -7.54 9.73 -14.22
C VAL A 46 -7.73 9.09 -15.57
N SER A 47 -8.45 7.97 -15.61
CA SER A 47 -8.74 7.19 -16.81
C SER A 47 -10.22 6.89 -16.98
N LYS A 48 -10.69 6.81 -18.24
CA LYS A 48 -12.00 6.32 -18.62
C LYS A 48 -12.03 4.83 -18.96
N ASP A 49 -10.89 4.22 -19.21
CA ASP A 49 -10.75 2.81 -19.60
C ASP A 49 -9.92 1.96 -18.63
N GLY A 50 -9.20 2.60 -17.68
CA GLY A 50 -8.30 1.94 -16.75
C GLY A 50 -6.90 1.68 -17.31
N LEU A 51 -6.61 2.10 -18.55
CA LEU A 51 -5.34 1.85 -19.24
C LEU A 51 -4.64 3.14 -19.65
N HIS A 52 -5.40 4.12 -20.16
CA HIS A 52 -4.87 5.40 -20.62
C HIS A 52 -5.22 6.50 -19.64
N PHE A 53 -4.21 7.12 -19.04
CA PHE A 53 -4.35 8.06 -17.94
C PHE A 53 -3.97 9.49 -18.32
N LYS A 54 -4.79 10.46 -17.88
CA LYS A 54 -4.46 11.88 -17.92
C LYS A 54 -3.99 12.32 -16.54
N HIS A 55 -2.76 12.81 -16.45
CA HIS A 55 -2.13 13.27 -15.22
C HIS A 55 -2.57 14.68 -14.83
N TYR A 56 -2.67 14.92 -13.53
CA TYR A 56 -2.81 16.25 -12.96
C TYR A 56 -1.46 16.97 -12.95
N ALA A 57 -1.48 18.29 -13.14
CA ALA A 57 -0.26 19.09 -13.22
C ALA A 57 0.45 19.28 -11.87
N LYS A 58 -0.28 19.16 -10.76
CA LYS A 58 0.24 19.35 -9.40
C LYS A 58 0.09 18.06 -8.58
N PRO A 59 1.00 17.77 -7.64
CA PRO A 59 0.81 16.67 -6.70
C PRO A 59 -0.39 16.96 -5.80
N VAL A 60 -1.07 15.90 -5.34
CA VAL A 60 -2.23 16.02 -4.45
C VAL A 60 -1.86 15.85 -2.98
N LEU A 61 -0.77 15.16 -2.68
CA LEU A 61 -0.21 15.05 -1.33
C LEU A 61 1.33 15.15 -1.40
N TYR A 62 1.92 15.97 -0.56
CA TYR A 62 3.36 16.23 -0.56
C TYR A 62 3.79 16.89 0.76
N PRO A 63 5.10 16.89 1.09
CA PRO A 63 5.63 17.68 2.19
C PRO A 63 5.33 19.17 1.97
N ARG A 64 4.67 19.77 2.93
CA ARG A 64 4.38 21.20 2.94
C ARG A 64 4.55 21.75 4.35
N LYS A 65 4.66 23.08 4.49
CA LYS A 65 4.80 23.74 5.78
C LYS A 65 3.48 23.64 6.57
N ASP A 66 3.30 22.49 7.24
CA ASP A 66 2.16 22.18 8.12
C ASP A 66 2.68 21.45 9.39
N ALA A 67 1.78 21.09 10.30
CA ALA A 67 2.12 20.40 11.55
C ALA A 67 2.81 19.02 11.34
N PHE A 68 2.72 18.44 10.15
CA PHE A 68 3.21 17.11 9.83
C PHE A 68 4.53 17.11 9.06
N MET A 69 5.06 18.29 8.70
CA MET A 69 6.31 18.42 7.95
C MET A 69 7.50 17.69 8.60
N GLN A 70 7.55 17.64 9.91
CA GLN A 70 8.59 16.90 10.65
C GLN A 70 8.61 15.39 10.38
N TYR A 71 7.48 14.82 9.92
CA TYR A 71 7.33 13.40 9.62
C TYR A 71 7.55 13.07 8.14
N ASP A 72 7.33 14.01 7.23
CA ASP A 72 7.38 13.76 5.79
C ASP A 72 8.43 14.57 5.03
N TYR A 73 9.22 15.44 5.68
CA TYR A 73 10.32 16.16 5.04
C TYR A 73 11.67 15.68 5.59
N PRO A 74 12.69 15.47 4.75
CA PRO A 74 12.73 15.75 3.31
C PRO A 74 12.32 14.58 2.40
N GLY A 75 12.10 13.36 2.90
CA GLY A 75 11.87 12.14 2.12
C GLY A 75 10.56 12.13 1.36
N GLY A 76 9.47 12.60 1.97
CA GLY A 76 8.22 12.81 1.26
C GLY A 76 7.05 11.94 1.72
N CYS A 77 6.05 11.89 0.85
CA CYS A 77 4.86 11.06 0.97
C CYS A 77 4.97 9.92 -0.04
N GLU A 78 4.91 8.66 0.42
CA GLU A 78 5.21 7.46 -0.36
C GLU A 78 4.08 6.44 -0.32
N ASP A 79 4.02 5.58 -1.32
CA ASP A 79 3.31 4.31 -1.36
C ASP A 79 1.86 4.40 -0.84
N PRO A 80 0.97 5.09 -1.57
CA PRO A 80 -0.40 5.33 -1.13
C PRO A 80 -1.28 4.09 -1.24
N ARG A 81 -2.25 3.92 -0.34
CA ARG A 81 -3.40 3.03 -0.46
C ARG A 81 -4.65 3.85 -0.19
N VAL A 82 -5.65 3.75 -1.05
CA VAL A 82 -6.85 4.60 -0.98
C VAL A 82 -8.11 3.76 -0.89
N VAL A 83 -8.99 4.12 0.03
CA VAL A 83 -10.33 3.53 0.19
C VAL A 83 -11.39 4.62 0.27
N GLU A 84 -12.65 4.25 0.01
CA GLU A 84 -13.82 5.12 0.18
C GLU A 84 -14.70 4.55 1.30
N THR A 85 -15.14 5.38 2.23
CA THR A 85 -16.11 5.02 3.26
C THR A 85 -17.54 4.94 2.70
N GLU A 86 -18.49 4.46 3.48
CA GLU A 86 -19.90 4.38 3.05
C GLU A 86 -20.51 5.76 2.76
N ASP A 87 -20.14 6.77 3.55
CA ASP A 87 -20.60 8.17 3.43
C ASP A 87 -19.81 8.98 2.37
N GLY A 88 -18.88 8.32 1.63
CA GLY A 88 -18.18 8.92 0.51
C GLY A 88 -16.91 9.71 0.86
N LEU A 89 -16.44 9.65 2.11
CA LEU A 89 -15.12 10.15 2.48
C LEU A 89 -14.05 9.21 1.93
N HIS A 90 -12.95 9.76 1.42
CA HIS A 90 -11.80 9.00 0.97
C HIS A 90 -10.71 9.04 2.04
N VAL A 91 -10.12 7.90 2.30
CA VAL A 91 -9.02 7.73 3.26
C VAL A 91 -7.82 7.21 2.51
N MET A 92 -6.69 7.90 2.61
CA MET A 92 -5.40 7.47 2.10
C MET A 92 -4.49 7.09 3.26
N ALA A 93 -4.01 5.87 3.27
CA ALA A 93 -2.85 5.48 4.05
C ALA A 93 -1.61 5.67 3.17
N TYR A 94 -0.56 6.27 3.71
CA TYR A 94 0.69 6.52 3.00
C TYR A 94 1.87 6.45 3.97
N THR A 95 3.08 6.29 3.47
CA THR A 95 4.30 6.40 4.28
C THR A 95 4.78 7.85 4.29
N SER A 96 4.85 8.47 5.45
CA SER A 96 5.57 9.71 5.64
C SER A 96 7.03 9.39 5.97
N TRP A 97 7.97 9.95 5.18
CA TRP A 97 9.39 9.66 5.26
C TRP A 97 10.23 10.91 5.49
N ASN A 98 10.96 10.94 6.58
CA ASN A 98 11.82 12.07 6.96
C ASN A 98 13.31 11.72 6.94
N TYR A 99 13.72 10.68 6.20
CA TYR A 99 15.07 10.11 6.15
C TYR A 99 15.56 9.47 7.46
N LYS A 100 14.69 9.36 8.47
CA LYS A 100 15.01 8.73 9.77
C LYS A 100 14.10 7.56 10.07
N ILE A 101 12.79 7.81 10.12
CA ILE A 101 11.78 6.80 10.49
C ILE A 101 10.64 6.88 9.49
N PRO A 102 10.34 5.81 8.73
CA PRO A 102 9.11 5.73 7.94
C PRO A 102 7.93 5.55 8.88
N ARG A 103 6.86 6.32 8.69
CA ARG A 103 5.65 6.22 9.51
C ARG A 103 4.43 6.05 8.62
N LEU A 104 3.64 5.02 8.91
CA LEU A 104 2.31 4.91 8.35
C LEU A 104 1.48 6.11 8.79
N SER A 105 1.01 6.88 7.82
CA SER A 105 0.29 8.13 8.03
C SER A 105 -1.04 8.14 7.28
N ILE A 106 -1.98 8.95 7.74
CA ILE A 106 -3.32 9.03 7.19
C ILE A 106 -3.59 10.43 6.62
N ALA A 107 -4.28 10.46 5.48
CA ALA A 107 -4.89 11.67 4.93
C ALA A 107 -6.34 11.37 4.49
N ILE A 108 -7.20 12.39 4.54
CA ILE A 108 -8.61 12.27 4.14
C ILE A 108 -8.96 13.28 3.06
N SER A 109 -9.93 12.93 2.20
CA SER A 109 -10.41 13.81 1.11
C SER A 109 -11.88 13.58 0.80
N LYS A 110 -12.60 14.64 0.46
CA LYS A 110 -13.98 14.56 -0.05
C LYS A 110 -14.05 14.50 -1.59
N ASP A 111 -12.95 14.85 -2.28
CA ASP A 111 -12.96 15.06 -3.74
C ASP A 111 -11.85 14.32 -4.50
N LEU A 112 -10.90 13.66 -3.81
CA LEU A 112 -9.70 12.98 -4.33
C LEU A 112 -8.57 13.93 -4.79
N VAL A 113 -8.76 15.23 -4.71
CA VAL A 113 -7.78 16.25 -5.14
C VAL A 113 -7.21 17.00 -3.94
N ASN A 114 -8.08 17.42 -3.05
CA ASN A 114 -7.71 18.14 -1.83
C ASN A 114 -7.64 17.16 -0.66
N TRP A 115 -6.44 16.96 -0.13
CA TRP A 115 -6.17 16.03 0.95
C TRP A 115 -5.76 16.77 2.22
N GLU A 116 -6.39 16.43 3.33
CA GLU A 116 -6.05 16.86 4.67
C GLU A 116 -5.24 15.77 5.37
N LYS A 117 -3.98 16.05 5.71
CA LYS A 117 -3.14 15.15 6.50
C LYS A 117 -3.69 15.03 7.91
N LYS A 118 -3.68 13.82 8.46
CA LYS A 118 -4.03 13.52 9.86
C LYS A 118 -2.81 13.08 10.66
N GLY A 119 -1.65 12.90 10.00
CA GLY A 119 -0.39 12.52 10.62
C GLY A 119 -0.20 11.02 10.78
N PRO A 120 0.81 10.61 11.58
CA PRO A 120 1.11 9.21 11.82
C PRO A 120 -0.07 8.47 12.47
N ALA A 121 -0.43 7.32 11.88
CA ALA A 121 -1.61 6.55 12.28
C ALA A 121 -1.58 6.06 13.73
N PHE A 122 -0.39 5.83 14.27
CA PHE A 122 -0.18 5.28 15.61
C PHE A 122 0.26 6.33 16.66
N ALA A 123 0.15 7.63 16.32
CA ALA A 123 0.64 8.71 17.16
C ALA A 123 0.05 8.72 18.56
N THR A 124 -1.23 8.38 18.71
CA THR A 124 -1.97 8.40 20.00
C THR A 124 -2.07 7.01 20.63
N ALA A 125 -1.76 5.94 19.88
CA ALA A 125 -1.92 4.58 20.36
C ALA A 125 -1.03 4.27 21.56
N TYR A 126 -1.67 3.76 22.63
CA TYR A 126 -0.98 3.36 23.86
C TYR A 126 -0.04 4.45 24.38
N GLN A 127 -0.56 5.69 24.49
CA GLN A 127 0.16 6.88 24.94
C GLN A 127 1.39 7.23 24.07
N GLY A 128 1.31 6.97 22.75
CA GLY A 128 2.37 7.28 21.80
C GLY A 128 3.47 6.22 21.69
N LYS A 129 3.30 5.04 22.29
CA LYS A 129 4.28 3.92 22.27
C LYS A 129 4.83 3.63 20.87
N TYR A 130 4.00 3.80 19.81
CA TYR A 130 4.35 3.42 18.44
C TYR A 130 4.60 4.60 17.49
N LEU A 131 4.66 5.83 18.01
CA LEU A 131 4.91 7.01 17.15
C LEU A 131 6.27 6.95 16.45
N ASP A 132 7.31 6.52 17.17
CA ASP A 132 8.69 6.48 16.66
C ASP A 132 9.13 5.08 16.22
N MET A 133 8.18 4.19 16.03
CA MET A 133 8.41 2.87 15.43
C MET A 133 8.30 2.96 13.90
N ALA A 134 9.25 2.35 13.18
CA ALA A 134 9.14 2.17 11.74
C ALA A 134 7.85 1.42 11.38
N SER A 135 7.00 2.03 10.56
CA SER A 135 5.72 1.46 10.15
C SER A 135 5.35 1.96 8.77
N LYS A 136 4.80 1.08 7.94
CA LYS A 136 4.27 1.43 6.61
C LYS A 136 3.29 0.40 6.09
N SER A 137 2.77 0.63 4.90
CA SER A 137 1.93 -0.29 4.11
C SER A 137 0.69 -0.78 4.84
N ALA A 138 -0.44 -0.18 4.52
CA ALA A 138 -1.73 -0.53 5.11
C ALA A 138 -2.71 -1.07 4.07
N SER A 139 -3.30 -2.22 4.35
CA SER A 139 -4.43 -2.79 3.62
C SER A 139 -5.69 -2.68 4.47
N MET A 140 -6.42 -1.57 4.33
CA MET A 140 -7.70 -1.37 5.02
C MET A 140 -8.72 -2.42 4.56
N ILE A 141 -9.48 -2.99 5.49
CA ILE A 141 -10.45 -4.05 5.20
C ILE A 141 -11.71 -3.44 4.60
N THR A 142 -12.06 -3.84 3.39
CA THR A 142 -13.18 -3.34 2.62
C THR A 142 -14.21 -4.43 2.34
N ILE A 143 -15.46 -4.02 2.13
CA ILE A 143 -16.58 -4.89 1.77
C ILE A 143 -17.14 -4.40 0.43
N MET A 144 -17.45 -5.33 -0.47
CA MET A 144 -18.09 -4.98 -1.76
C MET A 144 -19.49 -4.43 -1.56
N LYS A 145 -19.72 -3.18 -1.97
CA LYS A 145 -21.02 -2.53 -1.96
C LYS A 145 -21.29 -1.84 -3.30
N ASN A 146 -22.38 -2.22 -3.97
CA ASN A 146 -22.73 -1.68 -5.29
C ASN A 146 -21.57 -1.75 -6.31
N GLY A 147 -20.86 -2.90 -6.34
CA GLY A 147 -19.75 -3.13 -7.27
C GLY A 147 -18.44 -2.39 -6.95
N ARG A 148 -18.31 -1.80 -5.75
CA ARG A 148 -17.10 -1.10 -5.30
C ARG A 148 -16.68 -1.52 -3.90
N PRO A 149 -15.38 -1.69 -3.61
CA PRO A 149 -14.89 -1.87 -2.26
C PRO A 149 -15.15 -0.62 -1.42
N LYS A 150 -15.73 -0.79 -0.25
CA LYS A 150 -16.00 0.28 0.71
C LYS A 150 -15.43 -0.07 2.07
N LEU A 151 -14.77 0.91 2.70
CA LEU A 151 -14.34 0.77 4.08
C LEU A 151 -15.56 0.86 5.00
N GLN A 152 -15.78 -0.17 5.79
CA GLN A 152 -16.90 -0.27 6.72
C GLN A 152 -16.44 -0.70 8.10
N LYS A 153 -17.23 -0.36 9.12
CA LYS A 153 -17.00 -0.87 10.47
C LYS A 153 -17.43 -2.35 10.57
N VAL A 154 -16.57 -3.14 11.17
CA VAL A 154 -16.87 -4.50 11.62
C VAL A 154 -16.80 -4.49 13.14
N ASN A 155 -17.89 -4.87 13.82
CA ASN A 155 -18.01 -4.80 15.28
C ASN A 155 -17.67 -3.39 15.84
N GLY A 156 -18.19 -2.35 15.17
CA GLY A 156 -18.03 -0.95 15.61
C GLY A 156 -16.68 -0.31 15.30
N LYS A 157 -15.74 -1.03 14.69
CA LYS A 157 -14.38 -0.58 14.39
C LYS A 157 -14.06 -0.71 12.91
N TYR A 158 -13.23 0.20 12.40
CA TYR A 158 -12.51 0.03 11.14
C TYR A 158 -11.27 -0.82 11.40
N TRP A 159 -10.86 -1.63 10.41
CA TRP A 159 -9.74 -2.55 10.54
C TRP A 159 -8.77 -2.39 9.35
N MET A 160 -7.47 -2.60 9.60
CA MET A 160 -6.45 -2.70 8.56
C MET A 160 -5.38 -3.71 8.94
N TYR A 161 -4.90 -4.45 7.95
CA TYR A 161 -3.60 -5.09 8.01
C TYR A 161 -2.52 -4.07 7.69
N TRP A 162 -1.36 -4.16 8.31
CA TRP A 162 -0.25 -3.23 8.08
C TRP A 162 1.11 -3.89 8.36
N GLY A 163 2.19 -3.32 7.80
CA GLY A 163 3.56 -3.76 8.02
C GLY A 163 4.28 -4.26 6.79
N GLU A 164 5.59 -4.40 6.90
CA GLU A 164 6.48 -4.86 5.84
C GLU A 164 7.33 -6.08 6.23
N ALA A 165 7.92 -6.11 7.43
CA ALA A 165 8.69 -7.29 7.88
C ALA A 165 7.76 -8.46 8.21
N PHE A 166 6.63 -8.15 8.80
CA PHE A 166 5.50 -9.05 9.07
C PHE A 166 4.21 -8.24 9.05
N VAL A 167 3.11 -8.92 8.74
CA VAL A 167 1.79 -8.28 8.72
C VAL A 167 1.18 -8.32 10.10
N ASN A 168 0.74 -7.17 10.57
CA ASN A 168 0.01 -6.97 11.80
C ASN A 168 -1.45 -6.59 11.52
N LEU A 169 -2.26 -6.49 12.58
CA LEU A 169 -3.63 -5.99 12.54
C LEU A 169 -3.75 -4.73 13.40
N ALA A 170 -4.54 -3.76 12.97
CA ALA A 170 -4.88 -2.55 13.75
C ALA A 170 -6.34 -2.17 13.56
N TRP A 171 -6.90 -1.43 14.52
CA TRP A 171 -8.27 -0.95 14.50
C TRP A 171 -8.36 0.56 14.79
N SER A 172 -9.45 1.18 14.33
CA SER A 172 -9.77 2.58 14.59
C SER A 172 -11.28 2.78 14.75
N THR A 173 -11.69 3.81 15.47
CA THR A 173 -13.09 4.25 15.54
C THR A 173 -13.38 5.49 14.72
N ASN A 174 -12.34 6.24 14.32
CA ASN A 174 -12.42 7.57 13.70
C ASN A 174 -11.64 7.72 12.39
N LEU A 175 -10.98 6.65 11.87
CA LEU A 175 -10.22 6.57 10.62
C LEU A 175 -8.79 7.12 10.65
N TYR A 176 -8.37 7.86 11.63
CA TYR A 176 -7.05 8.47 11.68
C TYR A 176 -6.23 8.12 12.92
N ASP A 177 -6.85 7.82 14.06
CA ASP A 177 -6.19 7.24 15.22
C ASP A 177 -6.34 5.72 15.18
N TRP A 178 -5.26 5.01 14.94
CA TRP A 178 -5.24 3.57 14.81
C TRP A 178 -4.48 2.92 15.96
N TYR A 179 -4.97 1.78 16.41
CA TYR A 179 -4.42 1.03 17.54
C TYR A 179 -3.92 -0.33 17.03
N PRO A 180 -2.59 -0.55 16.93
CA PRO A 180 -2.04 -1.87 16.63
C PRO A 180 -2.52 -2.91 17.63
N LEU A 181 -2.84 -4.10 17.15
CA LEU A 181 -3.27 -5.18 18.02
C LEU A 181 -2.05 -5.73 18.78
N GLN A 182 -2.21 -5.90 20.08
CA GLN A 182 -1.20 -6.45 20.98
C GLN A 182 -1.65 -7.80 21.54
N ASP A 183 -0.69 -8.67 21.84
CA ASP A 183 -0.89 -9.87 22.65
C ASP A 183 -0.98 -9.55 24.16
N SER A 184 -1.07 -10.59 24.98
CA SER A 184 -1.15 -10.46 26.45
C SER A 184 0.10 -9.82 27.08
N ASN A 185 1.24 -9.84 26.40
CA ASN A 185 2.49 -9.24 26.86
C ASN A 185 2.66 -7.79 26.40
N GLY A 186 1.73 -7.26 25.59
CA GLY A 186 1.81 -5.94 25.00
C GLY A 186 2.71 -5.85 23.77
N ASP A 187 3.05 -6.99 23.15
CA ASP A 187 3.79 -7.08 21.91
C ASP A 187 2.84 -7.09 20.70
N LEU A 188 3.33 -6.64 19.54
CA LEU A 188 2.54 -6.64 18.31
C LEU A 188 2.20 -8.07 17.88
N THR A 189 0.92 -8.31 17.62
CA THR A 189 0.49 -9.59 17.06
C THR A 189 0.93 -9.70 15.59
N LYS A 190 1.44 -10.89 15.20
CA LYS A 190 1.91 -11.17 13.85
C LYS A 190 0.94 -12.09 13.15
N VAL A 191 0.22 -11.56 12.15
CA VAL A 191 -0.77 -12.31 11.37
C VAL A 191 -0.10 -13.24 10.35
N ILE A 192 0.84 -12.70 9.57
CA ILE A 192 1.74 -13.50 8.73
C ILE A 192 3.18 -12.99 8.85
N GLN A 193 4.11 -13.93 8.69
CA GLN A 193 5.55 -13.69 8.77
C GLN A 193 6.23 -14.25 7.52
N THR A 194 7.51 -13.96 7.35
CA THR A 194 8.36 -14.53 6.31
C THR A 194 8.45 -16.06 6.43
N ARG A 195 8.67 -16.72 5.29
CA ARG A 195 8.81 -18.19 5.22
C ARG A 195 10.10 -18.56 4.51
N PRO A 196 11.11 -19.11 5.21
CA PRO A 196 12.34 -19.60 4.57
C PRO A 196 12.02 -20.57 3.42
N GLY A 197 12.74 -20.43 2.29
CA GLY A 197 12.56 -21.23 1.10
C GLY A 197 11.34 -20.90 0.25
N LYS A 198 10.62 -19.82 0.56
CA LYS A 198 9.46 -19.34 -0.20
C LYS A 198 9.71 -17.93 -0.78
N PHE A 199 8.90 -17.52 -1.75
CA PHE A 199 8.99 -16.24 -2.42
C PHE A 199 8.94 -15.01 -1.47
N ASP A 200 8.48 -15.19 -0.25
CA ASP A 200 8.32 -14.21 0.81
C ASP A 200 9.27 -14.46 2.00
N SER A 201 10.49 -14.96 1.70
CA SER A 201 11.47 -15.38 2.71
C SER A 201 12.19 -14.21 3.40
N ASP A 202 12.18 -13.00 2.84
CA ASP A 202 12.83 -11.82 3.43
C ASP A 202 11.81 -10.79 3.97
N LEU A 203 10.63 -10.68 3.32
CA LEU A 203 9.67 -9.64 3.65
C LEU A 203 8.26 -10.07 3.25
N THR A 204 7.28 -9.65 4.08
CA THR A 204 5.84 -9.73 3.79
C THR A 204 5.22 -8.35 3.99
N GLU A 205 4.89 -7.65 2.92
CA GLU A 205 4.41 -6.27 2.97
C GLU A 205 2.97 -6.16 2.45
N CYS A 206 2.10 -5.45 3.18
CA CYS A 206 0.70 -5.28 2.79
C CYS A 206 0.57 -4.63 1.40
N GLY A 207 -0.27 -5.22 0.55
CA GLY A 207 -0.56 -4.74 -0.79
C GLY A 207 -1.76 -3.77 -0.84
N PRO A 208 -2.68 -3.93 -1.80
CA PRO A 208 -3.89 -3.10 -1.92
C PRO A 208 -4.85 -3.35 -0.74
N PRO A 209 -5.89 -2.52 -0.57
CA PRO A 209 -6.93 -2.74 0.43
C PRO A 209 -7.48 -4.17 0.41
N ALA A 210 -7.60 -4.78 1.59
CA ALA A 210 -8.09 -6.14 1.74
C ALA A 210 -9.61 -6.20 1.48
N LEU A 211 -10.08 -7.33 0.96
CA LEU A 211 -11.46 -7.50 0.53
C LEU A 211 -12.14 -8.64 1.29
N VAL A 212 -13.26 -8.35 1.95
CA VAL A 212 -14.14 -9.39 2.52
C VAL A 212 -14.85 -10.11 1.38
N THR A 213 -14.66 -11.43 1.33
CA THR A 213 -15.31 -12.36 0.38
C THR A 213 -16.23 -13.34 1.09
N LYS A 214 -16.86 -14.26 0.37
CA LYS A 214 -17.64 -15.34 0.97
C LYS A 214 -16.76 -16.28 1.78
N GLU A 215 -15.57 -16.55 1.28
CA GLU A 215 -14.60 -17.50 1.83
C GLU A 215 -13.82 -16.95 3.02
N GLY A 216 -13.67 -15.63 3.13
CA GLY A 216 -12.87 -14.98 4.17
C GLY A 216 -12.45 -13.57 3.78
N ILE A 217 -11.41 -13.05 4.40
CA ILE A 217 -10.78 -11.78 4.04
C ILE A 217 -9.58 -12.06 3.14
N LEU A 218 -9.68 -11.65 1.88
CA LEU A 218 -8.57 -11.75 0.91
C LEU A 218 -7.64 -10.56 1.10
N LEU A 219 -6.40 -10.83 1.47
CA LEU A 219 -5.31 -9.88 1.51
C LEU A 219 -4.29 -10.25 0.43
N LEU A 220 -4.09 -9.39 -0.56
CA LEU A 220 -2.92 -9.46 -1.43
C LEU A 220 -1.74 -8.80 -0.71
N TYR A 221 -0.58 -9.42 -0.79
CA TYR A 221 0.64 -8.87 -0.18
C TYR A 221 1.84 -9.02 -1.10
N ASN A 222 2.83 -8.17 -0.90
CA ASN A 222 4.09 -8.21 -1.61
C ASN A 222 5.08 -9.05 -0.79
N GLY A 223 5.63 -10.09 -1.41
CA GLY A 223 6.67 -10.92 -0.83
C GLY A 223 8.02 -10.60 -1.46
N LYS A 224 9.06 -10.46 -0.66
CA LYS A 224 10.43 -10.34 -1.16
C LYS A 224 11.20 -11.62 -0.93
N ASN A 225 11.83 -12.13 -1.98
CA ASN A 225 12.73 -13.27 -1.90
C ASN A 225 14.04 -12.86 -1.21
N ALA A 226 14.56 -13.70 -0.32
CA ALA A 226 15.78 -13.38 0.42
C ALA A 226 17.01 -13.25 -0.49
N GLY A 227 18.00 -12.52 -0.03
CA GLY A 227 19.31 -12.41 -0.67
C GLY A 227 20.32 -13.50 -0.24
N ASN A 228 19.95 -14.34 0.72
CA ASN A 228 20.79 -15.38 1.35
C ASN A 228 20.22 -16.79 1.09
N ASP A 229 20.66 -17.78 1.85
CA ASP A 229 20.29 -19.19 1.68
C ASP A 229 18.83 -19.51 2.08
N ASN A 230 18.11 -18.57 2.69
CA ASN A 230 16.68 -18.68 2.93
C ASN A 230 15.83 -18.38 1.67
N ALA A 231 16.45 -18.02 0.55
CA ALA A 231 15.74 -17.69 -0.69
C ALA A 231 15.00 -18.90 -1.28
N ASP A 232 13.87 -18.62 -1.92
CA ASP A 232 13.28 -19.55 -2.89
C ASP A 232 14.21 -19.66 -4.10
N SER A 233 14.73 -20.85 -4.36
CA SER A 233 15.67 -21.11 -5.44
C SER A 233 15.07 -20.99 -6.86
N LEU A 234 13.74 -20.94 -6.96
CA LEU A 234 13.01 -20.77 -8.22
C LEU A 234 12.86 -19.31 -8.64
N LEU A 235 13.31 -18.37 -7.81
CA LEU A 235 13.24 -16.93 -8.05
C LEU A 235 14.62 -16.27 -7.91
N PRO A 236 14.90 -15.20 -8.66
CA PRO A 236 16.09 -14.41 -8.42
C PRO A 236 16.11 -13.88 -6.97
N LYS A 237 17.29 -13.78 -6.38
CA LYS A 237 17.48 -13.19 -5.04
C LYS A 237 17.00 -11.74 -5.03
N ASN A 238 16.41 -11.30 -3.93
CA ASN A 238 15.86 -9.95 -3.71
C ASN A 238 14.66 -9.57 -4.62
N THR A 239 14.08 -10.48 -5.38
CA THR A 239 12.91 -10.21 -6.23
C THR A 239 11.67 -9.95 -5.38
N TYR A 240 10.89 -8.92 -5.74
CA TYR A 240 9.55 -8.68 -5.20
C TYR A 240 8.49 -9.31 -6.10
N THR A 241 7.54 -9.97 -5.46
CA THR A 241 6.44 -10.71 -6.09
C THR A 241 5.14 -10.49 -5.31
N VAL A 242 4.01 -10.85 -5.90
CA VAL A 242 2.71 -10.74 -5.23
C VAL A 242 2.21 -12.12 -4.82
N GLY A 243 1.82 -12.25 -3.55
CA GLY A 243 1.09 -13.38 -3.00
C GLY A 243 -0.29 -13.02 -2.49
N TYR A 244 -1.01 -14.02 -1.98
CA TYR A 244 -2.26 -13.79 -1.25
C TYR A 244 -2.28 -14.58 0.05
N VAL A 245 -3.06 -14.08 0.99
CA VAL A 245 -3.51 -14.82 2.16
C VAL A 245 -5.01 -14.65 2.33
N LEU A 246 -5.70 -15.72 2.64
CA LEU A 246 -7.11 -15.73 3.01
C LEU A 246 -7.20 -15.89 4.53
N LEU A 247 -7.87 -14.95 5.19
CA LEU A 247 -8.00 -14.90 6.63
C LEU A 247 -9.46 -15.09 7.06
N ASN A 248 -9.66 -15.60 8.26
CA ASN A 248 -10.99 -15.82 8.80
C ASN A 248 -11.67 -14.47 9.10
N LYS A 249 -12.90 -14.26 8.62
CA LYS A 249 -13.63 -13.00 8.82
C LYS A 249 -14.17 -12.79 10.24
N ASN A 250 -14.27 -13.84 11.05
CA ASN A 250 -14.73 -13.76 12.43
C ASN A 250 -13.54 -13.63 13.40
N ASP A 251 -12.38 -14.18 13.01
CA ASP A 251 -11.09 -14.01 13.68
C ASP A 251 -10.05 -13.59 12.62
N MET A 252 -9.88 -12.29 12.47
CA MET A 252 -9.07 -11.69 11.40
C MET A 252 -7.55 -11.99 11.51
N GLN A 253 -7.12 -12.71 12.53
CA GLN A 253 -5.73 -13.14 12.71
C GLN A 253 -5.50 -14.57 12.21
N THR A 254 -6.53 -15.40 12.15
CA THR A 254 -6.42 -16.81 11.74
C THR A 254 -6.31 -16.93 10.23
N VAL A 255 -5.19 -17.49 9.77
CA VAL A 255 -4.95 -17.80 8.35
C VAL A 255 -5.71 -19.07 7.96
N ILE A 256 -6.57 -18.98 6.94
CA ILE A 256 -7.28 -20.12 6.32
C ILE A 256 -6.40 -20.74 5.24
N SER A 257 -5.80 -19.91 4.36
CA SER A 257 -4.87 -20.36 3.33
C SER A 257 -3.90 -19.24 2.94
N ARG A 258 -2.73 -19.61 2.43
CA ARG A 258 -1.71 -18.68 1.96
C ARG A 258 -1.04 -19.24 0.72
N ALA A 259 -0.78 -18.40 -0.26
CA ALA A 259 -0.13 -18.79 -1.50
C ALA A 259 1.23 -19.47 -1.25
N GLU A 260 1.43 -20.66 -1.81
CA GLU A 260 2.70 -21.37 -1.77
C GLU A 260 3.71 -20.86 -2.81
N MET A 261 3.21 -20.33 -3.92
CA MET A 261 3.95 -19.66 -4.98
C MET A 261 3.37 -18.28 -5.24
N PRO A 262 4.13 -17.33 -5.77
CA PRO A 262 3.59 -16.01 -6.09
C PRO A 262 2.53 -16.10 -7.21
N ILE A 263 1.47 -15.31 -7.10
CA ILE A 263 0.44 -15.19 -8.15
C ILE A 263 0.88 -14.26 -9.29
N LEU A 264 1.83 -13.35 -9.00
CA LEU A 264 2.51 -12.51 -9.99
C LEU A 264 3.99 -12.41 -9.63
N LYS A 265 4.84 -12.53 -10.66
CA LYS A 265 6.29 -12.36 -10.57
C LYS A 265 6.80 -11.58 -11.77
N PRO A 266 7.92 -10.87 -11.67
CA PRO A 266 8.52 -10.14 -12.79
C PRO A 266 8.80 -11.07 -13.97
N THR A 267 8.29 -10.70 -15.15
CA THR A 267 8.47 -11.43 -16.41
C THR A 267 8.69 -10.50 -17.59
N LEU A 268 8.37 -9.21 -17.44
CA LEU A 268 8.46 -8.22 -18.52
C LEU A 268 9.73 -7.35 -18.35
N PRO A 269 10.31 -6.83 -19.42
CA PRO A 269 11.54 -6.03 -19.36
C PRO A 269 11.46 -4.85 -18.39
N HIS A 270 10.35 -4.12 -18.36
CA HIS A 270 10.17 -2.97 -17.47
C HIS A 270 9.98 -3.34 -15.97
N GLU A 271 9.80 -4.60 -15.66
CA GLU A 271 9.71 -5.11 -14.28
C GLU A 271 11.09 -5.42 -13.68
N VAL A 272 12.13 -5.42 -14.51
CA VAL A 272 13.54 -5.69 -14.12
C VAL A 272 14.50 -4.57 -14.53
N THR A 273 13.98 -3.47 -15.13
CA THR A 273 14.77 -2.29 -15.53
C THR A 273 14.23 -1.04 -14.90
N GLY A 274 15.02 -0.42 -14.02
CA GLY A 274 14.63 0.77 -13.27
C GLY A 274 15.59 1.00 -12.12
N GLN A 275 15.13 1.63 -11.06
CA GLN A 275 15.93 1.83 -9.86
C GLN A 275 16.24 0.51 -9.15
N TYR A 276 15.28 -0.45 -9.14
CA TYR A 276 15.42 -1.75 -8.48
C TYR A 276 15.55 -2.88 -9.51
N LYS A 277 16.78 -3.31 -9.76
CA LYS A 277 17.13 -4.24 -10.86
C LYS A 277 16.92 -5.72 -10.53
N ALA A 278 16.70 -6.09 -9.28
CA ALA A 278 16.44 -7.50 -8.92
C ALA A 278 15.08 -8.02 -9.40
N GLY A 279 14.24 -7.12 -9.89
CA GLY A 279 12.87 -7.40 -10.35
C GLY A 279 11.83 -7.04 -9.29
N THR A 280 10.83 -6.27 -9.69
CA THR A 280 9.77 -5.83 -8.78
C THR A 280 8.42 -5.81 -9.46
N ILE A 281 7.47 -6.52 -8.85
CA ILE A 281 6.03 -6.28 -8.95
C ILE A 281 5.56 -5.94 -7.54
N PHE A 282 5.18 -4.68 -7.32
CA PHE A 282 4.75 -4.17 -6.01
C PHE A 282 3.31 -3.68 -6.08
N SER A 283 2.36 -4.50 -5.62
CA SER A 283 0.92 -4.25 -5.75
C SER A 283 0.40 -3.30 -4.68
N GLU A 284 -0.36 -2.27 -5.06
CA GLU A 284 -0.98 -1.29 -4.15
C GLU A 284 -2.41 -0.91 -4.53
N GLY A 285 -2.79 -1.05 -5.80
CA GLY A 285 -4.10 -0.66 -6.28
C GLY A 285 -4.91 -1.83 -6.82
N LEU A 286 -6.10 -2.08 -6.26
CA LEU A 286 -7.02 -3.12 -6.76
C LEU A 286 -8.42 -2.52 -6.92
N VAL A 287 -8.97 -2.55 -8.13
CA VAL A 287 -10.33 -2.07 -8.41
C VAL A 287 -11.11 -3.02 -9.30
N PHE A 288 -12.43 -3.10 -9.06
CA PHE A 288 -13.36 -3.72 -9.98
C PHE A 288 -13.95 -2.65 -10.90
N TYR A 289 -13.67 -2.72 -12.19
CA TYR A 289 -14.06 -1.72 -13.16
C TYR A 289 -14.43 -2.37 -14.50
N LYS A 290 -15.56 -1.97 -15.09
CA LYS A 290 -16.06 -2.54 -16.35
C LYS A 290 -16.07 -4.06 -16.38
N ARG A 291 -16.54 -4.68 -15.26
CA ARG A 291 -16.69 -6.14 -15.07
C ARG A 291 -15.38 -6.92 -15.02
N LYS A 292 -14.24 -6.25 -14.78
CA LYS A 292 -12.91 -6.87 -14.60
C LYS A 292 -12.24 -6.31 -13.36
N TRP A 293 -11.35 -7.11 -12.76
CA TRP A 293 -10.41 -6.64 -11.76
C TRP A 293 -9.18 -6.07 -12.46
N PHE A 294 -8.74 -4.91 -12.00
CA PHE A 294 -7.49 -4.26 -12.38
C PHE A 294 -6.60 -4.23 -11.15
N LEU A 295 -5.47 -4.91 -11.20
CA LEU A 295 -4.42 -4.84 -10.18
C LEU A 295 -3.31 -3.94 -10.71
N TYR A 296 -3.18 -2.76 -10.16
CA TYR A 296 -2.11 -1.82 -10.47
C TYR A 296 -0.94 -2.04 -9.53
N TYR A 297 0.27 -2.00 -10.06
CA TYR A 297 1.49 -2.28 -9.33
C TYR A 297 2.65 -1.39 -9.77
N GLY A 298 3.62 -1.16 -8.87
CA GLY A 298 4.91 -0.57 -9.19
C GLY A 298 5.83 -1.61 -9.81
N THR A 299 6.65 -1.20 -10.76
CA THR A 299 7.65 -2.07 -11.40
C THR A 299 9.03 -1.45 -11.30
N ALA A 300 10.00 -2.23 -10.80
CA ALA A 300 11.41 -1.85 -10.66
C ALA A 300 11.63 -0.45 -10.03
N ASP A 301 10.72 -0.01 -9.15
CA ASP A 301 10.66 1.32 -8.50
C ASP A 301 10.72 2.50 -9.50
N SER A 302 10.17 2.31 -10.71
CA SER A 302 10.26 3.34 -11.76
C SER A 302 9.00 3.52 -12.58
N PHE A 303 8.18 2.47 -12.77
CA PHE A 303 7.01 2.52 -13.64
C PHE A 303 5.77 1.95 -12.97
N VAL A 304 4.63 2.13 -13.63
CA VAL A 304 3.34 1.55 -13.25
C VAL A 304 2.95 0.47 -14.25
N GLY A 305 2.67 -0.73 -13.72
CA GLY A 305 2.07 -1.83 -14.46
C GLY A 305 0.61 -2.08 -14.08
N VAL A 306 -0.11 -2.85 -14.90
CA VAL A 306 -1.46 -3.33 -14.61
C VAL A 306 -1.68 -4.75 -15.08
N ALA A 307 -2.24 -5.58 -14.20
CA ALA A 307 -2.74 -6.91 -14.53
C ALA A 307 -4.28 -6.92 -14.48
N LEU A 308 -4.90 -7.60 -15.44
CA LEU A 308 -6.35 -7.71 -15.55
C LEU A 308 -6.82 -9.14 -15.31
N SER A 309 -7.97 -9.29 -14.61
CA SER A 309 -8.65 -10.58 -14.57
C SER A 309 -9.18 -10.95 -15.97
N LYS A 310 -9.14 -12.24 -16.26
CA LYS A 310 -9.77 -12.81 -17.47
C LYS A 310 -11.27 -12.58 -17.49
#